data_53c9c374a699ac234b701482d5e57ac9
#
_entry.id   53c9c374a699ac234b701482d5e57ac9
#
_cell.length_a   1.000
_cell.length_b   1.000
_cell.length_c   1.000
_cell.angle_alpha   90.00
_cell.angle_beta   90.00
_cell.angle_gamma   90.00
#
_symmetry.space_group_name_H-M   'P 1'
#
loop_
_entity.id
_entity.type
_entity.pdbx_description
1 polymer ?
#
loop_
_entity_poly.entity_id
_entity_poly.type
_entity_poly.pdbx_seq_one_letter_code
_entity_poly.pdbx_strand_id
1 'polypeptide(L)'
;MSSDPAARLRAAGLRTTPTRVAVLGALESLGGHRTADEIGASLGSAGPGIPRASLYHVLGALAEAGVVLVADAGPGTARYEVAAAWHHHLVCRVCGAIVDVPCVRGTRPCLEADLPGVAIDEAQVIFRGRCASCAGAQGSGASASGTSASASGASGSGSGASGSGRTRRRDHRTA
;
A
#
# COMPACT_ATOMS: atom_id res chain seq x y z
N MET A 1 23.61 3.90 11.49
CA MET A 1 23.47 2.58 10.84
C MET A 1 24.38 2.58 9.63
N SER A 2 25.12 1.50 9.37
CA SER A 2 26.07 1.44 8.25
C SER A 2 25.36 1.68 6.93
N SER A 3 25.81 2.68 6.17
CA SER A 3 25.34 3.00 4.83
C SER A 3 25.96 2.10 3.75
N ASP A 4 26.67 1.04 4.14
CA ASP A 4 27.27 0.08 3.21
C ASP A 4 26.30 -1.08 2.95
N PRO A 5 25.71 -1.17 1.74
CA PRO A 5 24.81 -2.26 1.37
C PRO A 5 25.46 -3.65 1.55
N ALA A 6 26.78 -3.77 1.29
CA ALA A 6 27.48 -5.03 1.43
C ALA A 6 27.59 -5.47 2.91
N ALA A 7 27.78 -4.52 3.82
CA ALA A 7 27.79 -4.81 5.26
C ALA A 7 26.43 -5.27 5.75
N ARG A 8 25.33 -4.64 5.28
CA ARG A 8 23.96 -5.04 5.62
C ARG A 8 23.63 -6.44 5.12
N LEU A 9 24.02 -6.78 3.89
CA LEU A 9 23.84 -8.12 3.34
C LEU A 9 24.56 -9.17 4.18
N ARG A 10 25.82 -8.91 4.57
CA ARG A 10 26.58 -9.83 5.44
C ARG A 10 25.93 -10.01 6.81
N ALA A 11 25.48 -8.93 7.42
CA ALA A 11 24.79 -8.97 8.72
C ALA A 11 23.51 -9.80 8.68
N ALA A 12 22.82 -9.83 7.52
CA ALA A 12 21.63 -10.65 7.28
C ALA A 12 21.94 -12.07 6.78
N GLY A 13 23.20 -12.51 6.79
CA GLY A 13 23.60 -13.84 6.32
C GLY A 13 23.54 -14.04 4.80
N LEU A 14 23.40 -12.96 4.03
CA LEU A 14 23.30 -13.04 2.59
C LEU A 14 24.66 -12.89 1.91
N ARG A 15 24.85 -13.64 0.80
CA ARG A 15 26.03 -13.46 -0.05
C ARG A 15 26.02 -12.07 -0.69
N THR A 16 27.16 -11.37 -0.62
CA THR A 16 27.38 -10.07 -1.25
C THR A 16 27.71 -10.21 -2.73
N THR A 17 26.68 -10.48 -3.56
CA THR A 17 26.86 -10.46 -5.01
C THR A 17 26.75 -9.03 -5.55
N PRO A 18 27.42 -8.69 -6.66
CA PRO A 18 27.30 -7.35 -7.26
C PRO A 18 25.86 -6.93 -7.49
N THR A 19 25.01 -7.84 -7.95
CA THR A 19 23.58 -7.58 -8.20
C THR A 19 22.82 -7.23 -6.91
N ARG A 20 23.03 -7.98 -5.81
CA ARG A 20 22.38 -7.68 -4.53
C ARG A 20 22.82 -6.35 -3.95
N VAL A 21 24.12 -6.06 -4.03
CA VAL A 21 24.68 -4.79 -3.57
C VAL A 21 24.08 -3.63 -4.37
N ALA A 22 24.02 -3.76 -5.70
CA ALA A 22 23.44 -2.74 -6.57
C ALA A 22 21.95 -2.49 -6.27
N VAL A 23 21.14 -3.56 -6.14
CA VAL A 23 19.71 -3.44 -5.85
C VAL A 23 19.46 -2.78 -4.49
N LEU A 24 20.15 -3.23 -3.45
CA LEU A 24 20.01 -2.64 -2.12
C LEU A 24 20.49 -1.19 -2.09
N GLY A 25 21.62 -0.88 -2.73
CA GLY A 25 22.14 0.48 -2.84
C GLY A 25 21.22 1.42 -3.60
N ALA A 26 20.59 0.94 -4.69
CA ALA A 26 19.59 1.72 -5.43
C ALA A 26 18.36 2.02 -4.55
N LEU A 27 17.88 1.03 -3.80
CA LEU A 27 16.74 1.22 -2.90
C LEU A 27 17.07 2.20 -1.76
N GLU A 28 18.26 2.10 -1.17
CA GLU A 28 18.74 3.05 -0.15
C GLU A 28 18.84 4.47 -0.69
N SER A 29 19.35 4.62 -1.90
CA SER A 29 19.52 5.93 -2.56
C SER A 29 18.18 6.56 -2.92
N LEU A 30 17.21 5.77 -3.40
CA LEU A 30 15.87 6.24 -3.73
C LEU A 30 15.06 6.60 -2.48
N GLY A 31 15.26 5.86 -1.39
CA GLY A 31 14.52 6.00 -0.14
C GLY A 31 13.01 5.78 -0.27
N GLY A 32 12.32 5.64 0.85
CA GLY A 32 10.87 5.41 0.91
C GLY A 32 10.42 4.13 0.20
N HIS A 33 9.14 4.10 -0.21
CA HIS A 33 8.50 2.93 -0.80
C HIS A 33 8.62 2.94 -2.32
N ARG A 34 9.34 1.97 -2.89
CA ARG A 34 9.65 1.91 -4.34
C ARG A 34 9.10 0.65 -4.98
N THR A 35 8.58 0.79 -6.18
CA THR A 35 8.22 -0.35 -7.02
C THR A 35 9.47 -0.98 -7.61
N ALA A 36 9.38 -2.26 -8.01
CA ALA A 36 10.46 -2.91 -8.72
C ALA A 36 10.86 -2.17 -10.02
N ASP A 37 9.89 -1.57 -10.70
CA ASP A 37 10.14 -0.80 -11.92
C ASP A 37 10.92 0.50 -11.66
N GLU A 38 10.62 1.22 -10.57
CA GLU A 38 11.40 2.40 -10.15
C GLU A 38 12.85 2.03 -9.78
N ILE A 39 13.03 0.91 -9.06
CA ILE A 39 14.35 0.40 -8.71
C ILE A 39 15.11 -0.02 -9.99
N GLY A 40 14.45 -0.74 -10.89
CA GLY A 40 15.01 -1.16 -12.16
C GLY A 40 15.43 0.00 -13.05
N ALA A 41 14.60 1.04 -13.12
CA ALA A 41 14.92 2.28 -13.86
C ALA A 41 16.14 3.00 -13.29
N SER A 42 16.24 3.09 -11.95
CA SER A 42 17.41 3.66 -11.28
C SER A 42 18.69 2.90 -11.60
N LEU A 43 18.64 1.57 -11.59
CA LEU A 43 19.79 0.72 -11.95
C LEU A 43 20.17 0.85 -13.42
N GLY A 44 19.19 0.96 -14.32
CA GLY A 44 19.42 1.16 -15.76
C GLY A 44 20.05 2.51 -16.09
N SER A 45 19.75 3.55 -15.31
CA SER A 45 20.38 4.87 -15.49
C SER A 45 21.82 4.92 -14.98
N ALA A 46 22.18 4.04 -14.04
CA ALA A 46 23.53 3.97 -13.43
C ALA A 46 24.46 2.97 -14.13
N GLY A 47 23.94 2.14 -15.05
CA GLY A 47 24.75 1.08 -15.68
C GLY A 47 23.92 0.19 -16.64
N PRO A 48 24.43 -1.03 -16.92
CA PRO A 48 23.84 -1.92 -17.93
C PRO A 48 22.44 -2.45 -17.56
N GLY A 49 21.92 -2.08 -16.40
CA GLY A 49 20.63 -2.57 -15.90
C GLY A 49 20.67 -4.02 -15.41
N ILE A 50 19.55 -4.46 -14.86
CA ILE A 50 19.39 -5.83 -14.36
C ILE A 50 18.10 -6.40 -14.99
N PRO A 51 18.12 -7.64 -15.53
CA PRO A 51 16.93 -8.28 -16.05
C PRO A 51 15.81 -8.32 -15.00
N ARG A 52 14.56 -8.04 -15.41
CA ARG A 52 13.39 -7.94 -14.52
C ARG A 52 13.24 -9.18 -13.61
N ALA A 53 13.39 -10.38 -14.15
CA ALA A 53 13.31 -11.61 -13.37
C ALA A 53 14.39 -11.67 -12.28
N SER A 54 15.63 -11.27 -12.59
CA SER A 54 16.72 -11.22 -11.63
C SER A 54 16.47 -10.18 -10.53
N LEU A 55 15.88 -9.04 -10.87
CA LEU A 55 15.51 -8.01 -9.90
C LEU A 55 14.49 -8.55 -8.89
N TYR A 56 13.39 -9.17 -9.36
CA TYR A 56 12.39 -9.75 -8.47
C TYR A 56 12.96 -10.88 -7.60
N HIS A 57 13.84 -11.72 -8.16
CA HIS A 57 14.50 -12.78 -7.39
C HIS A 57 15.37 -12.18 -6.26
N VAL A 58 16.10 -11.09 -6.55
CA VAL A 58 16.90 -10.40 -5.53
C VAL A 58 16.02 -9.74 -4.48
N LEU A 59 14.97 -9.02 -4.89
CA LEU A 59 14.04 -8.37 -3.96
C LEU A 59 13.35 -9.39 -3.04
N GLY A 60 12.95 -10.55 -3.57
CA GLY A 60 12.41 -11.66 -2.78
C GLY A 60 13.40 -12.15 -1.72
N ALA A 61 14.64 -12.43 -2.12
CA ALA A 61 15.68 -12.89 -1.19
C ALA A 61 16.03 -11.83 -0.11
N LEU A 62 15.97 -10.53 -0.45
CA LEU A 62 16.16 -9.44 0.51
C LEU A 62 15.00 -9.34 1.49
N ALA A 63 13.78 -9.58 1.02
CA ALA A 63 12.58 -9.57 1.87
C ALA A 63 12.56 -10.77 2.83
N GLU A 64 12.84 -11.97 2.33
CA GLU A 64 12.96 -13.19 3.16
C GLU A 64 14.00 -13.04 4.26
N ALA A 65 15.11 -12.35 3.98
CA ALA A 65 16.15 -12.09 4.97
C ALA A 65 15.85 -10.86 5.87
N GLY A 66 14.70 -10.21 5.73
CA GLY A 66 14.32 -9.04 6.51
C GLY A 66 15.17 -7.79 6.28
N VAL A 67 15.93 -7.74 5.18
CA VAL A 67 16.72 -6.55 4.79
C VAL A 67 15.85 -5.49 4.14
N VAL A 68 14.80 -5.95 3.48
CA VAL A 68 13.80 -5.13 2.80
C VAL A 68 12.42 -5.52 3.32
N LEU A 69 11.54 -4.55 3.50
CA LEU A 69 10.13 -4.77 3.79
C LEU A 69 9.31 -4.64 2.50
N VAL A 70 8.23 -5.39 2.44
CA VAL A 70 7.26 -5.30 1.34
C VAL A 70 6.00 -4.67 1.86
N ALA A 71 5.66 -3.48 1.38
CA ALA A 71 4.39 -2.85 1.66
C ALA A 71 3.35 -3.32 0.64
N ASP A 72 2.51 -4.26 1.04
CA ASP A 72 1.33 -4.66 0.26
C ASP A 72 0.18 -3.71 0.57
N ALA A 73 0.05 -2.68 -0.24
CA ALA A 73 -0.99 -1.66 -0.06
C ALA A 73 -2.37 -2.06 -0.62
N GLY A 74 -2.55 -3.29 -1.07
CA GLY A 74 -3.75 -3.80 -1.74
C GLY A 74 -3.57 -3.93 -3.26
N PRO A 75 -4.66 -3.92 -4.07
CA PRO A 75 -4.56 -4.13 -5.51
C PRO A 75 -3.62 -3.10 -6.14
N GLY A 76 -2.51 -3.57 -6.67
CA GLY A 76 -1.47 -2.73 -7.25
C GLY A 76 -0.10 -3.41 -7.23
N THR A 77 0.92 -2.64 -7.55
CA THR A 77 2.30 -3.12 -7.56
C THR A 77 2.88 -3.09 -6.15
N ALA A 78 3.46 -4.21 -5.71
CA ALA A 78 4.19 -4.29 -4.46
C ALA A 78 5.26 -3.19 -4.38
N ARG A 79 5.41 -2.60 -3.21
CA ARG A 79 6.43 -1.59 -2.94
C ARG A 79 7.43 -2.12 -1.92
N TYR A 80 8.65 -1.78 -2.13
CA TYR A 80 9.79 -2.22 -1.35
C TYR A 80 10.42 -1.03 -0.62
N GLU A 81 10.82 -1.23 0.61
CA GLU A 81 11.56 -0.27 1.40
C GLU A 81 12.69 -0.95 2.16
N VAL A 82 13.72 -0.21 2.50
CA VAL A 82 14.81 -0.74 3.35
C VAL A 82 14.28 -0.92 4.77
N ALA A 83 14.46 -2.12 5.32
CA ALA A 83 14.02 -2.41 6.67
C ALA A 83 14.69 -1.46 7.69
N ALA A 84 13.86 -0.72 8.41
CA ALA A 84 14.22 0.19 9.47
C ALA A 84 13.51 -0.22 10.78
N ALA A 85 13.21 0.73 11.67
CA ALA A 85 12.35 0.47 12.83
C ALA A 85 10.96 0.02 12.37
N TRP A 86 10.33 -0.83 13.19
CA TRP A 86 8.98 -1.31 12.91
C TRP A 86 7.97 -0.15 12.84
N HIS A 87 7.21 -0.10 11.77
CA HIS A 87 6.17 0.90 11.53
C HIS A 87 5.00 0.29 10.76
N HIS A 88 3.94 1.06 10.63
CA HIS A 88 2.76 0.74 9.83
C HIS A 88 2.68 1.65 8.62
N HIS A 89 1.74 1.41 7.73
CA HIS A 89 1.57 2.19 6.52
C HIS A 89 0.18 2.84 6.46
N LEU A 90 0.13 4.11 6.03
CA LEU A 90 -1.08 4.76 5.57
C LEU A 90 -1.08 4.79 4.05
N VAL A 91 -2.09 4.19 3.43
CA VAL A 91 -2.32 4.27 1.99
C VAL A 91 -3.33 5.37 1.71
N CYS A 92 -2.92 6.40 0.99
CA CYS A 92 -3.81 7.49 0.58
C CYS A 92 -4.75 7.02 -0.54
N ARG A 93 -6.06 7.09 -0.28
CA ARG A 93 -7.08 6.71 -1.28
C ARG A 93 -7.22 7.71 -2.44
N VAL A 94 -6.61 8.88 -2.33
CA VAL A 94 -6.71 9.94 -3.35
C VAL A 94 -5.53 9.88 -4.33
N CYS A 95 -4.30 9.85 -3.82
CA CYS A 95 -3.10 9.89 -4.65
C CYS A 95 -2.27 8.60 -4.64
N GLY A 96 -2.68 7.57 -3.89
CA GLY A 96 -1.97 6.30 -3.80
C GLY A 96 -0.65 6.37 -3.03
N ALA A 97 -0.29 7.52 -2.43
CA ALA A 97 0.92 7.63 -1.64
C ALA A 97 0.88 6.70 -0.42
N ILE A 98 2.01 6.09 -0.13
CA ILE A 98 2.24 5.35 1.11
C ILE A 98 3.03 6.26 2.06
N VAL A 99 2.58 6.34 3.30
CA VAL A 99 3.19 7.15 4.35
C VAL A 99 3.44 6.26 5.56
N ASP A 100 4.64 6.33 6.10
CA ASP A 100 5.02 5.59 7.30
C ASP A 100 4.26 6.12 8.52
N VAL A 101 3.70 5.20 9.29
CA VAL A 101 3.02 5.49 10.55
C VAL A 101 3.78 4.81 11.67
N PRO A 102 4.44 5.57 12.57
CA PRO A 102 5.17 4.98 13.69
C PRO A 102 4.29 4.06 14.52
N CYS A 103 4.83 2.89 14.87
CA CYS A 103 4.15 1.97 15.77
C CYS A 103 4.25 2.50 17.20
N VAL A 104 3.11 2.81 17.81
CA VAL A 104 3.07 3.32 19.20
C VAL A 104 3.44 2.25 20.25
N ARG A 105 3.33 0.99 19.91
CA ARG A 105 3.73 -0.13 20.79
C ARG A 105 5.22 -0.49 20.67
N GLY A 106 5.81 -0.28 19.50
CA GLY A 106 7.22 -0.55 19.23
C GLY A 106 7.63 -2.03 19.18
N THR A 107 6.69 -2.97 19.35
CA THR A 107 6.91 -4.42 19.38
C THR A 107 6.08 -5.15 18.35
N ARG A 108 6.54 -6.33 17.89
CA ARG A 108 5.81 -7.25 17.00
C ARG A 108 5.31 -8.46 17.77
N PRO A 109 4.13 -9.00 17.44
CA PRO A 109 3.09 -8.35 16.65
C PRO A 109 2.44 -7.20 17.44
N CYS A 110 1.98 -6.14 16.75
CA CYS A 110 1.30 -5.01 17.40
C CYS A 110 -0.15 -5.33 17.78
N LEU A 111 -0.71 -6.36 17.20
CA LEU A 111 -2.08 -6.85 17.41
C LEU A 111 -2.01 -8.24 18.05
N GLU A 112 -2.86 -8.44 19.04
CA GLU A 112 -3.11 -9.75 19.63
C GLU A 112 -4.29 -10.40 18.91
N ALA A 113 -4.20 -11.70 18.62
CA ALA A 113 -5.28 -12.47 18.06
C ALA A 113 -5.57 -13.65 18.99
N ASP A 114 -6.83 -13.83 19.34
CA ASP A 114 -7.30 -14.98 20.11
C ASP A 114 -7.57 -16.15 19.16
N LEU A 115 -6.49 -16.88 18.83
CA LEU A 115 -6.52 -18.03 17.94
C LEU A 115 -5.82 -19.22 18.64
N PRO A 116 -6.55 -20.07 19.35
CA PRO A 116 -5.95 -21.21 20.07
C PRO A 116 -5.15 -22.13 19.15
N GLY A 117 -3.91 -22.45 19.54
CA GLY A 117 -3.04 -23.37 18.81
C GLY A 117 -2.37 -22.76 17.56
N VAL A 118 -2.47 -21.46 17.36
CA VAL A 118 -1.82 -20.73 16.25
C VAL A 118 -0.68 -19.88 16.79
N ALA A 119 0.50 -19.97 16.15
CA ALA A 119 1.59 -19.03 16.37
C ALA A 119 1.50 -17.93 15.31
N ILE A 120 1.56 -16.66 15.72
CA ILE A 120 1.54 -15.50 14.84
C ILE A 120 2.88 -14.79 14.94
N ASP A 121 3.65 -14.83 13.85
CA ASP A 121 4.98 -14.23 13.80
C ASP A 121 4.91 -12.73 13.42
N GLU A 122 3.88 -12.33 12.66
CA GLU A 122 3.74 -10.96 12.18
C GLU A 122 2.25 -10.57 12.07
N ALA A 123 1.97 -9.30 12.42
CA ALA A 123 0.69 -8.66 12.15
C ALA A 123 0.97 -7.31 11.50
N GLN A 124 0.42 -7.06 10.32
CA GLN A 124 0.57 -5.82 9.60
C GLN A 124 -0.71 -4.98 9.69
N VAL A 125 -0.57 -3.71 10.09
CA VAL A 125 -1.68 -2.75 10.11
C VAL A 125 -1.51 -1.77 8.96
N ILE A 126 -2.52 -1.73 8.08
CA ILE A 126 -2.58 -0.78 6.97
C ILE A 126 -3.73 0.19 7.21
N PHE A 127 -3.40 1.45 7.44
CA PHE A 127 -4.38 2.53 7.49
C PHE A 127 -4.75 2.95 6.07
N ARG A 128 -6.03 3.20 5.82
CA ARG A 128 -6.52 3.70 4.53
C ARG A 128 -7.27 5.00 4.74
N GLY A 129 -6.75 6.09 4.17
CA GLY A 129 -7.30 7.42 4.40
C GLY A 129 -6.82 8.44 3.38
N ARG A 130 -6.54 9.65 3.81
CA ARG A 130 -5.94 10.73 3.01
C ARG A 130 -4.62 11.15 3.64
N CYS A 131 -3.59 11.32 2.84
CA CYS A 131 -2.33 11.93 3.30
C CYS A 131 -2.55 13.43 3.59
N ALA A 132 -1.63 14.04 4.30
CA ALA A 132 -1.72 15.45 4.71
C ALA A 132 -1.97 16.40 3.52
N SER A 133 -1.28 16.18 2.39
CA SER A 133 -1.47 16.98 1.18
C SER A 133 -2.88 16.85 0.60
N CYS A 134 -3.45 15.64 0.57
CA CYS A 134 -4.80 15.41 0.04
C CYS A 134 -5.92 15.76 1.05
N ALA A 135 -5.64 15.79 2.33
CA ALA A 135 -6.56 16.24 3.37
C ALA A 135 -6.69 17.77 3.36
N GLY A 136 -5.56 18.49 3.21
CA GLY A 136 -5.52 19.95 3.16
C GLY A 136 -6.13 20.55 1.89
N ALA A 137 -6.07 19.84 0.76
CA ALA A 137 -6.61 20.33 -0.52
C ALA A 137 -8.14 20.47 -0.54
N GLN A 138 -8.88 19.90 0.41
CA GLN A 138 -10.33 20.03 0.52
C GLN A 138 -10.79 21.10 1.52
N GLY A 139 -9.86 21.71 2.27
CA GLY A 139 -10.16 22.81 3.21
C GLY A 139 -10.25 24.19 2.58
N SER A 140 -9.80 24.35 1.32
CA SER A 140 -9.76 25.64 0.63
C SER A 140 -10.91 25.87 -0.38
N GLY A 141 -11.95 25.00 -0.37
CA GLY A 141 -13.02 25.05 -1.38
C GLY A 141 -14.45 24.97 -0.85
N ALA A 142 -14.74 25.50 0.35
CA ALA A 142 -16.11 25.56 0.85
C ALA A 142 -16.42 26.92 1.53
N SER A 143 -16.39 27.98 0.75
CA SER A 143 -17.10 29.21 1.02
C SER A 143 -17.94 29.55 -0.22
N ALA A 144 -18.97 28.74 -0.48
CA ALA A 144 -20.05 29.14 -1.36
C ALA A 144 -21.16 29.70 -0.50
N SER A 145 -21.26 31.02 -0.48
CA SER A 145 -22.37 31.81 0.00
C SER A 145 -23.69 31.27 -0.54
N GLY A 146 -24.49 30.67 0.33
CA GLY A 146 -25.86 30.32 0.06
C GLY A 146 -26.73 31.58 -0.07
N THR A 147 -27.04 31.96 -1.31
CA THR A 147 -28.12 32.90 -1.61
C THR A 147 -29.42 32.11 -1.56
N SER A 148 -30.21 32.40 -0.54
CA SER A 148 -31.59 31.94 -0.42
C SER A 148 -32.42 32.52 -1.55
N ALA A 149 -32.92 31.69 -2.44
CA ALA A 149 -34.00 32.03 -3.34
C ALA A 149 -35.24 31.23 -2.90
N SER A 150 -36.15 31.91 -2.27
CA SER A 150 -37.53 31.49 -2.06
C SER A 150 -38.26 31.46 -3.40
N ALA A 151 -38.83 30.33 -3.78
CA ALA A 151 -39.82 30.21 -4.82
C ALA A 151 -41.00 29.38 -4.31
N SER A 152 -42.11 30.06 -4.21
CA SER A 152 -43.47 29.63 -3.90
C SER A 152 -44.03 28.67 -4.94
N GLY A 153 -44.75 27.67 -4.48
CA GLY A 153 -45.98 27.05 -4.91
C GLY A 153 -46.22 26.67 -6.37
N ALA A 154 -46.52 25.38 -6.56
CA ALA A 154 -47.68 24.96 -7.38
C ALA A 154 -47.96 23.47 -7.10
N SER A 155 -49.22 23.24 -6.67
CA SER A 155 -49.90 21.97 -6.52
C SER A 155 -50.21 21.37 -7.91
N GLY A 156 -50.00 20.05 -8.07
CA GLY A 156 -50.43 19.29 -9.23
C GLY A 156 -50.66 17.82 -8.87
N SER A 157 -51.89 17.48 -8.65
CA SER A 157 -52.44 16.13 -8.47
C SER A 157 -52.43 15.34 -9.79
N GLY A 158 -52.09 14.06 -9.75
CA GLY A 158 -52.22 13.17 -10.90
C GLY A 158 -52.03 11.71 -10.49
N SER A 159 -53.16 11.04 -10.47
CA SER A 159 -53.44 9.64 -10.15
C SER A 159 -52.90 8.62 -11.16
N GLY A 160 -52.57 7.42 -10.65
CA GLY A 160 -52.94 6.12 -11.25
C GLY A 160 -51.92 5.39 -12.08
N ALA A 161 -51.51 4.22 -11.68
CA ALA A 161 -51.85 2.93 -12.28
C ALA A 161 -50.94 1.80 -11.80
N SER A 162 -51.56 0.76 -11.33
CA SER A 162 -51.07 -0.56 -10.97
C SER A 162 -50.51 -1.35 -12.17
N GLY A 163 -49.48 -2.17 -11.93
CA GLY A 163 -48.97 -3.14 -12.88
C GLY A 163 -48.21 -4.28 -12.18
N SER A 164 -48.95 -5.37 -11.95
CA SER A 164 -48.51 -6.66 -11.43
C SER A 164 -47.67 -7.42 -12.47
N GLY A 165 -46.62 -8.14 -12.03
CA GLY A 165 -45.91 -9.02 -12.96
C GLY A 165 -44.87 -9.94 -12.31
N ARG A 166 -45.33 -11.06 -11.72
CA ARG A 166 -44.79 -12.43 -11.77
C ARG A 166 -43.31 -12.72 -11.52
N THR A 167 -43.15 -13.37 -10.37
CA THR A 167 -42.15 -14.37 -9.97
C THR A 167 -41.76 -15.36 -11.09
N ARG A 168 -40.43 -15.60 -11.24
CA ARG A 168 -39.90 -16.89 -11.68
C ARG A 168 -38.74 -17.30 -10.78
N ARG A 169 -38.96 -18.31 -9.97
CA ARG A 169 -37.97 -19.16 -9.32
C ARG A 169 -37.30 -20.01 -10.40
N ARG A 170 -35.99 -20.14 -10.35
CA ARG A 170 -35.26 -21.26 -10.95
C ARG A 170 -34.40 -21.90 -9.89
N ASP A 171 -34.85 -23.05 -9.45
CA ASP A 171 -34.07 -24.08 -8.82
C ASP A 171 -33.02 -24.60 -9.83
N HIS A 172 -31.76 -24.75 -9.43
CA HIS A 172 -30.89 -25.74 -10.00
C HIS A 172 -30.12 -26.45 -8.91
N ARG A 173 -30.43 -27.72 -8.87
CA ARG A 173 -29.99 -28.83 -8.05
C ARG A 173 -28.69 -29.38 -8.63
N THR A 174 -27.79 -29.71 -7.73
CA THR A 174 -26.79 -30.83 -7.69
C THR A 174 -26.13 -31.35 -8.97
N ALA A 175 -24.82 -31.38 -8.97
CA ALA A 175 -23.96 -32.58 -8.97
C ALA A 175 -22.59 -32.18 -8.45
#